data_e704e240b81d13d4ad1d9759ed55cbe3
#
_entry.id   e704e240b81d13d4ad1d9759ed55cbe3
#
_cell.length_a   1.000
_cell.length_b   1.000
_cell.length_c   1.000
_cell.angle_alpha   90.00
_cell.angle_beta   90.00
_cell.angle_gamma   90.00
#
_symmetry.space_group_name_H-M   'P 1'
#
loop_
_entity.id
_entity.type
_entity.pdbx_description
1 polymer ?
#
loop_
_entity_poly.entity_id
_entity_poly.type
_entity_poly.pdbx_seq_one_letter_code
_entity_poly.pdbx_strand_id
1 'polypeptide(L)'
;MAIKSLGYIGINSTNLDQWRDYGCQVMGLEDASAQNAADQSRLHLKMDEHPYRITVELADTDGFGFCGWETNNQQGFNDAVSSLQNAGVAVEMGSAELAATRKVHQLARFTDPSGNQHELYWGMISDFKRLVSPVGVRQFITGNMGMGHTVLPAPNFDATIELFTHVLGFGLSDLMELRFTPDPNEPIKRLWFMHCNSRHHSLAFFEMPHPAGRCSAIDTGSGV
;
A
#
# COMPACT_ATOMS: atom_id res chain seq x y z
N MET A 1 8.53 16.18 -6.13
CA MET A 1 8.21 14.93 -5.41
C MET A 1 8.85 13.77 -6.13
N ALA A 2 9.59 12.91 -5.42
CA ALA A 2 10.16 11.69 -5.99
C ALA A 2 9.09 10.59 -6.13
N ILE A 3 8.13 10.57 -5.21
CA ILE A 3 7.02 9.59 -5.21
C ILE A 3 5.96 10.00 -6.24
N LYS A 4 5.62 9.06 -7.12
CA LYS A 4 4.62 9.22 -8.18
C LYS A 4 3.23 8.81 -7.71
N SER A 5 3.10 7.62 -7.13
CA SER A 5 1.79 7.07 -6.78
C SER A 5 1.88 5.87 -5.83
N LEU A 6 0.75 5.50 -5.22
CA LEU A 6 0.56 4.17 -4.66
C LEU A 6 0.43 3.17 -5.82
N GLY A 7 1.45 2.37 -6.01
CA GLY A 7 1.52 1.44 -7.14
C GLY A 7 0.83 0.12 -6.85
N TYR A 8 1.07 -0.46 -5.69
CA TYR A 8 0.47 -1.72 -5.25
C TYR A 8 0.39 -1.80 -3.72
N ILE A 9 -0.38 -2.76 -3.24
CA ILE A 9 -0.39 -3.18 -1.82
C ILE A 9 -0.14 -4.68 -1.71
N GLY A 10 0.45 -5.08 -0.59
CA GLY A 10 0.58 -6.47 -0.16
C GLY A 10 -0.34 -6.75 1.03
N ILE A 11 -0.98 -7.90 1.00
CA ILE A 11 -1.87 -8.40 2.03
C ILE A 11 -1.40 -9.79 2.43
N ASN A 12 -1.38 -10.09 3.71
CA ASN A 12 -1.18 -11.43 4.22
C ASN A 12 -2.54 -12.08 4.45
N SER A 13 -2.74 -13.32 4.03
CA SER A 13 -3.99 -14.01 4.29
C SER A 13 -3.79 -15.50 4.50
N THR A 14 -4.64 -16.05 5.37
CA THR A 14 -4.73 -17.48 5.61
C THR A 14 -5.52 -18.21 4.51
N ASN A 15 -6.22 -17.45 3.63
CA ASN A 15 -7.10 -18.02 2.60
C ASN A 15 -7.09 -17.22 1.30
N LEU A 16 -6.30 -17.67 0.33
CA LEU A 16 -6.18 -17.02 -0.99
C LEU A 16 -7.46 -17.18 -1.83
N ASP A 17 -8.24 -18.26 -1.66
CA ASP A 17 -9.45 -18.49 -2.44
C ASP A 17 -10.55 -17.49 -2.08
N GLN A 18 -10.72 -17.18 -0.80
CA GLN A 18 -11.65 -16.13 -0.37
C GLN A 18 -11.26 -14.76 -0.95
N TRP A 19 -9.96 -14.44 -0.99
CA TRP A 19 -9.48 -13.21 -1.61
C TRP A 19 -9.69 -13.20 -3.12
N ARG A 20 -9.52 -14.35 -3.79
CA ARG A 20 -9.81 -14.48 -5.23
C ARG A 20 -11.28 -14.24 -5.51
N ASP A 21 -12.16 -14.88 -4.75
CA ASP A 21 -13.61 -14.72 -4.92
C ASP A 21 -14.03 -13.27 -4.65
N TYR A 22 -13.58 -12.67 -3.56
CA TYR A 22 -13.87 -11.28 -3.24
C TYR A 22 -13.30 -10.32 -4.29
N GLY A 23 -12.03 -10.46 -4.63
CA GLY A 23 -11.36 -9.61 -5.61
C GLY A 23 -12.02 -9.69 -6.99
N CYS A 24 -12.34 -10.89 -7.46
CA CYS A 24 -12.88 -11.10 -8.78
C CYS A 24 -14.39 -10.85 -8.86
N GLN A 25 -15.17 -11.35 -7.91
CA GLN A 25 -16.64 -11.31 -8.01
C GLN A 25 -17.26 -10.06 -7.38
N VAL A 26 -16.60 -9.44 -6.40
CA VAL A 26 -17.12 -8.24 -5.72
C VAL A 26 -16.40 -6.98 -6.22
N MET A 27 -15.07 -6.97 -6.20
CA MET A 27 -14.30 -5.80 -6.64
C MET A 27 -14.17 -5.70 -8.16
N GLY A 28 -14.38 -6.78 -8.90
CA GLY A 28 -14.26 -6.81 -10.36
C GLY A 28 -12.82 -6.81 -10.88
N LEU A 29 -11.87 -7.23 -10.06
CA LEU A 29 -10.46 -7.39 -10.43
C LEU A 29 -10.26 -8.66 -11.26
N GLU A 30 -9.14 -8.73 -11.97
CA GLU A 30 -8.74 -9.92 -12.72
C GLU A 30 -7.72 -10.72 -11.91
N ASP A 31 -7.91 -12.03 -11.79
CA ASP A 31 -6.88 -12.94 -11.28
C ASP A 31 -5.77 -13.11 -12.32
N ALA A 32 -4.64 -12.48 -12.08
CA ALA A 32 -3.44 -12.58 -12.91
C ALA A 32 -2.44 -13.65 -12.45
N SER A 33 -2.78 -14.48 -11.45
CA SER A 33 -1.88 -15.49 -10.85
C SER A 33 -1.54 -16.61 -11.83
N ALA A 34 -2.41 -16.91 -12.79
CA ALA A 34 -2.18 -17.96 -13.79
C ALA A 34 -0.92 -17.76 -14.64
N GLN A 35 -0.37 -16.53 -14.67
CA GLN A 35 0.91 -16.26 -15.32
C GLN A 35 2.12 -16.79 -14.52
N ASN A 36 1.90 -17.23 -13.28
CA ASN A 36 2.87 -17.84 -12.38
C ASN A 36 2.31 -19.13 -11.76
N ALA A 37 1.76 -20.02 -12.57
CA ALA A 37 1.10 -21.26 -12.12
C ALA A 37 1.96 -22.17 -11.21
N ALA A 38 3.25 -21.91 -11.09
CA ALA A 38 4.15 -22.62 -10.19
C ALA A 38 4.16 -22.07 -8.75
N ASP A 39 3.71 -20.83 -8.52
CA ASP A 39 3.68 -20.22 -7.20
C ASP A 39 2.24 -20.11 -6.68
N GLN A 40 1.84 -21.13 -5.93
CA GLN A 40 0.51 -21.18 -5.28
C GLN A 40 0.48 -20.43 -3.93
N SER A 41 1.57 -19.81 -3.54
CA SER A 41 1.65 -19.05 -2.28
C SER A 41 1.20 -17.60 -2.41
N ARG A 42 0.84 -17.16 -3.63
CA ARG A 42 0.43 -15.78 -3.92
C ARG A 42 -0.73 -15.70 -4.89
N LEU A 43 -1.60 -14.72 -4.63
CA LEU A 43 -2.65 -14.29 -5.53
C LEU A 43 -2.30 -12.87 -6.03
N HIS A 44 -2.32 -12.67 -7.33
CA HIS A 44 -2.15 -11.37 -7.96
C HIS A 44 -3.47 -10.88 -8.54
N LEU A 45 -3.96 -9.75 -8.06
CA LEU A 45 -5.19 -9.12 -8.53
C LEU A 45 -4.86 -7.86 -9.34
N LYS A 46 -5.34 -7.83 -10.56
CA LYS A 46 -5.03 -6.83 -11.58
C LYS A 46 -6.18 -5.83 -11.72
N MET A 47 -5.85 -4.55 -11.93
CA MET A 47 -6.81 -3.44 -12.13
C MET A 47 -6.63 -2.71 -13.47
N ASP A 48 -5.45 -2.80 -14.06
CA ASP A 48 -5.04 -2.06 -15.27
C ASP A 48 -3.94 -2.81 -16.04
N GLU A 49 -3.10 -2.11 -16.79
CA GLU A 49 -1.98 -2.69 -17.55
C GLU A 49 -0.80 -3.15 -16.67
N HIS A 50 -0.85 -2.89 -15.39
CA HIS A 50 0.14 -3.43 -14.46
C HIS A 50 -0.13 -4.91 -14.19
N PRO A 51 0.90 -5.73 -13.99
CA PRO A 51 0.75 -7.16 -13.74
C PRO A 51 -0.16 -7.46 -12.55
N TYR A 52 -0.14 -6.60 -11.54
CA TYR A 52 -1.05 -6.61 -10.39
C TYR A 52 -1.04 -5.25 -9.69
N ARG A 53 -2.06 -5.00 -8.90
CA ARG A 53 -2.16 -3.87 -7.97
C ARG A 53 -2.31 -4.34 -6.53
N ILE A 54 -2.84 -5.54 -6.33
CA ILE A 54 -2.93 -6.18 -5.02
C ILE A 54 -2.24 -7.54 -5.14
N THR A 55 -1.28 -7.78 -4.26
CA THR A 55 -0.75 -9.13 -4.03
C THR A 55 -1.23 -9.63 -2.69
N VAL A 56 -1.78 -10.85 -2.65
CA VAL A 56 -2.14 -11.51 -1.41
C VAL A 56 -1.19 -12.67 -1.22
N GLU A 57 -0.47 -12.68 -0.12
CA GLU A 57 0.52 -13.70 0.21
C GLU A 57 -0.06 -14.65 1.27
N LEU A 58 0.06 -15.95 1.03
CA LEU A 58 -0.37 -16.96 1.99
C LEU A 58 0.47 -16.82 3.27
N ALA A 59 -0.19 -16.70 4.41
CA ALA A 59 0.44 -16.49 5.71
C ALA A 59 -0.34 -17.21 6.83
N ASP A 60 0.27 -17.33 8.00
CA ASP A 60 -0.39 -17.95 9.16
C ASP A 60 -1.48 -17.06 9.80
N THR A 61 -1.46 -15.75 9.49
CA THR A 61 -2.41 -14.76 10.02
C THR A 61 -2.80 -13.77 8.94
N ASP A 62 -4.07 -13.34 8.97
CA ASP A 62 -4.55 -12.27 8.11
C ASP A 62 -4.00 -10.92 8.57
N GLY A 63 -3.68 -10.04 7.62
CA GLY A 63 -3.19 -8.72 7.94
C GLY A 63 -2.76 -7.91 6.73
N PHE A 64 -2.56 -6.61 6.96
CA PHE A 64 -1.93 -5.74 5.99
C PHE A 64 -0.42 -6.05 5.92
N GLY A 65 0.11 -6.24 4.73
CA GLY A 65 1.53 -6.52 4.53
C GLY A 65 2.34 -5.24 4.32
N PHE A 66 2.14 -4.56 3.21
CA PHE A 66 2.94 -3.39 2.83
C PHE A 66 2.27 -2.51 1.78
N CYS A 67 2.72 -1.25 1.69
CA CYS A 67 2.44 -0.35 0.56
C CYS A 67 3.64 -0.27 -0.37
N GLY A 68 3.41 -0.36 -1.69
CA GLY A 68 4.42 -0.12 -2.72
C GLY A 68 4.24 1.26 -3.35
N TRP A 69 5.23 2.12 -3.19
CA TRP A 69 5.26 3.49 -3.70
C TRP A 69 6.11 3.57 -4.96
N GLU A 70 5.47 3.90 -6.07
CA GLU A 70 6.15 4.12 -7.34
C GLU A 70 6.88 5.45 -7.33
N THR A 71 8.14 5.46 -7.76
CA THR A 71 8.89 6.68 -8.03
C THR A 71 8.88 7.00 -9.52
N ASN A 72 9.11 8.26 -9.88
CA ASN A 72 9.02 8.71 -11.27
C ASN A 72 10.02 7.99 -12.20
N ASN A 73 11.20 7.68 -11.69
CA ASN A 73 12.29 7.03 -12.42
C ASN A 73 13.37 6.57 -11.43
N GLN A 74 14.46 6.01 -11.95
CA GLN A 74 15.59 5.55 -11.14
C GLN A 74 16.20 6.68 -10.28
N GLN A 75 16.33 7.90 -10.82
CA GLN A 75 16.87 9.01 -10.05
C GLN A 75 15.97 9.35 -8.86
N GLY A 76 14.66 9.46 -9.09
CA GLY A 76 13.68 9.68 -8.01
C GLY A 76 13.69 8.57 -6.95
N PHE A 77 13.92 7.32 -7.37
CA PHE A 77 14.11 6.20 -6.45
C PHE A 77 15.36 6.40 -5.57
N ASN A 78 16.49 6.70 -6.19
CA ASN A 78 17.77 6.94 -5.48
C ASN A 78 17.66 8.13 -4.52
N ASP A 79 17.01 9.22 -4.95
CA ASP A 79 16.78 10.41 -4.13
C ASP A 79 15.90 10.08 -2.91
N ALA A 80 14.82 9.32 -3.08
CA ALA A 80 13.94 8.95 -1.99
C ALA A 80 14.64 8.01 -0.98
N VAL A 81 15.41 7.03 -1.45
CA VAL A 81 16.24 6.17 -0.60
C VAL A 81 17.25 7.00 0.21
N SER A 82 17.95 7.90 -0.46
CA SER A 82 18.93 8.77 0.20
C SER A 82 18.29 9.70 1.23
N SER A 83 17.10 10.24 0.94
CA SER A 83 16.34 11.08 1.87
C SER A 83 15.96 10.33 3.14
N LEU A 84 15.47 9.09 3.01
CA LEU A 84 15.16 8.23 4.14
C LEU A 84 16.40 7.93 4.99
N GLN A 85 17.50 7.55 4.34
CA GLN A 85 18.76 7.24 5.04
C GLN A 85 19.32 8.47 5.78
N ASN A 86 19.28 9.65 5.15
CA ASN A 86 19.70 10.90 5.77
C ASN A 86 18.81 11.30 6.96
N ALA A 87 17.55 10.90 6.95
CA ALA A 87 16.63 11.07 8.07
C ALA A 87 16.79 9.98 9.16
N GLY A 88 17.77 9.07 9.01
CA GLY A 88 18.04 8.00 9.98
C GLY A 88 17.10 6.79 9.87
N VAL A 89 16.31 6.70 8.80
CA VAL A 89 15.43 5.53 8.57
C VAL A 89 16.26 4.40 7.96
N ALA A 90 16.14 3.20 8.55
CA ALA A 90 16.77 2.00 8.00
C ALA A 90 16.09 1.63 6.67
N VAL A 91 16.88 1.55 5.60
CA VAL A 91 16.41 1.18 4.26
C VAL A 91 17.15 -0.07 3.80
N GLU A 92 16.39 -1.11 3.48
CA GLU A 92 16.89 -2.37 2.95
C GLU A 92 16.66 -2.44 1.44
N MET A 93 17.74 -2.57 0.68
CA MET A 93 17.63 -2.79 -0.77
C MET A 93 17.11 -4.19 -1.06
N GLY A 94 16.07 -4.28 -1.90
CA GLY A 94 15.52 -5.57 -2.31
C GLY A 94 16.47 -6.35 -3.20
N SER A 95 16.44 -7.68 -3.06
CA SER A 95 17.20 -8.58 -3.93
C SER A 95 16.64 -8.60 -5.37
N ALA A 96 17.41 -9.11 -6.30
CA ALA A 96 16.96 -9.30 -7.70
C ALA A 96 15.74 -10.22 -7.78
N GLU A 97 15.69 -11.27 -6.93
CA GLU A 97 14.56 -12.21 -6.86
C GLU A 97 13.30 -11.51 -6.34
N LEU A 98 13.45 -10.66 -5.31
CA LEU A 98 12.32 -9.89 -4.79
C LEU A 98 11.81 -8.88 -5.83
N ALA A 99 12.70 -8.18 -6.54
CA ALA A 99 12.33 -7.27 -7.62
C ALA A 99 11.61 -8.01 -8.76
N ALA A 100 12.08 -9.19 -9.14
CA ALA A 100 11.42 -10.05 -10.12
C ALA A 100 10.01 -10.50 -9.64
N THR A 101 9.88 -10.85 -8.35
CA THR A 101 8.60 -11.22 -7.74
C THR A 101 7.63 -10.04 -7.77
N ARG A 102 8.09 -8.84 -7.44
CA ARG A 102 7.29 -7.60 -7.48
C ARG A 102 7.04 -7.07 -8.90
N LYS A 103 7.67 -7.66 -9.93
CA LYS A 103 7.59 -7.21 -11.32
C LYS A 103 8.03 -5.75 -11.48
N VAL A 104 9.15 -5.41 -10.86
CA VAL A 104 9.77 -4.06 -10.89
C VAL A 104 11.25 -4.16 -11.21
N HIS A 105 11.86 -3.07 -11.69
CA HIS A 105 13.30 -3.06 -11.94
C HIS A 105 14.13 -3.08 -10.66
N GLN A 106 13.68 -2.33 -9.66
CA GLN A 106 14.37 -2.24 -8.37
C GLN A 106 13.39 -1.78 -7.29
N LEU A 107 13.62 -2.24 -6.07
CA LEU A 107 12.87 -1.79 -4.91
C LEU A 107 13.76 -1.70 -3.66
N ALA A 108 13.28 -0.96 -2.69
CA ALA A 108 13.84 -0.86 -1.34
C ALA A 108 12.71 -0.91 -0.32
N ARG A 109 12.97 -1.46 0.86
CA ARG A 109 12.00 -1.59 1.95
C ARG A 109 12.37 -0.69 3.10
N PHE A 110 11.38 -0.12 3.76
CA PHE A 110 11.55 0.61 5.01
C PHE A 110 10.30 0.45 5.89
N THR A 111 10.48 0.73 7.16
CA THR A 111 9.38 0.74 8.14
C THR A 111 9.19 2.18 8.60
N ASP A 112 7.94 2.65 8.64
CA ASP A 112 7.63 3.97 9.19
C ASP A 112 7.69 4.00 10.72
N PRO A 113 7.66 5.17 11.36
CA PRO A 113 7.72 5.27 12.83
C PRO A 113 6.56 4.60 13.57
N SER A 114 5.46 4.31 12.88
CA SER A 114 4.30 3.59 13.41
C SER A 114 4.35 2.08 13.17
N GLY A 115 5.39 1.58 12.50
CA GLY A 115 5.58 0.15 12.25
C GLY A 115 5.00 -0.37 10.95
N ASN A 116 4.39 0.49 10.11
CA ASN A 116 3.88 0.06 8.82
C ASN A 116 5.04 -0.21 7.85
N GLN A 117 4.88 -1.27 7.04
CA GLN A 117 5.87 -1.68 6.06
C GLN A 117 5.63 -0.98 4.72
N HIS A 118 6.70 -0.49 4.12
CA HIS A 118 6.66 0.19 2.84
C HIS A 118 7.75 -0.31 1.90
N GLU A 119 7.43 -0.33 0.61
CA GLU A 119 8.36 -0.55 -0.48
C GLU A 119 8.42 0.71 -1.34
N LEU A 120 9.62 1.22 -1.62
CA LEU A 120 9.87 2.17 -2.71
C LEU A 120 10.27 1.36 -3.93
N TYR A 121 9.79 1.74 -5.12
CA TYR A 121 10.24 1.06 -6.33
C TYR A 121 10.21 1.98 -7.55
N TRP A 122 10.91 1.56 -8.60
CA TRP A 122 10.80 2.17 -9.93
C TRP A 122 10.76 1.10 -11.02
N GLY A 123 10.21 1.49 -12.16
CA GLY A 123 10.23 0.65 -13.35
C GLY A 123 9.30 -0.55 -13.25
N MET A 124 8.02 -0.35 -13.00
CA MET A 124 7.02 -1.41 -13.10
C MET A 124 7.07 -2.07 -14.49
N ILE A 125 7.16 -3.37 -14.52
CA ILE A 125 7.19 -4.16 -15.76
C ILE A 125 5.74 -4.41 -16.17
N SER A 126 5.26 -3.69 -17.19
CA SER A 126 3.92 -3.90 -17.76
C SER A 126 3.84 -5.23 -18.50
N ASP A 127 2.71 -5.92 -18.38
CA ASP A 127 2.41 -7.09 -19.20
C ASP A 127 1.70 -6.73 -20.53
N PHE A 128 1.41 -5.44 -20.76
CA PHE A 128 0.68 -4.88 -21.89
C PHE A 128 -0.71 -5.50 -22.15
N LYS A 129 -1.26 -6.21 -21.16
CA LYS A 129 -2.59 -6.78 -21.22
C LYS A 129 -3.59 -5.85 -20.54
N ARG A 130 -4.72 -5.67 -21.19
CA ARG A 130 -5.83 -4.93 -20.61
C ARG A 130 -6.48 -5.75 -19.49
N LEU A 131 -7.13 -5.06 -18.56
CA LEU A 131 -8.01 -5.69 -17.58
C LEU A 131 -9.14 -6.46 -18.30
N VAL A 132 -9.35 -7.71 -17.89
CA VAL A 132 -10.52 -8.51 -18.25
C VAL A 132 -11.27 -8.86 -16.97
N SER A 133 -12.20 -7.98 -16.60
CA SER A 133 -13.00 -8.18 -15.39
C SER A 133 -14.02 -9.30 -15.58
N PRO A 134 -14.09 -10.27 -14.66
CA PRO A 134 -15.08 -11.36 -14.73
C PRO A 134 -16.52 -10.89 -14.53
N VAL A 135 -16.73 -9.71 -13.94
CA VAL A 135 -18.06 -9.13 -13.68
C VAL A 135 -18.36 -7.89 -14.55
N GLY A 136 -17.53 -7.63 -15.57
CA GLY A 136 -17.80 -6.61 -16.58
C GLY A 136 -17.40 -5.19 -16.18
N VAL A 137 -16.54 -4.98 -15.20
CA VAL A 137 -15.92 -3.68 -14.93
C VAL A 137 -15.07 -3.31 -16.15
N ARG A 138 -15.36 -2.15 -16.76
CA ARG A 138 -14.68 -1.73 -17.99
C ARG A 138 -13.26 -1.22 -17.72
N GLN A 139 -13.10 -0.44 -16.66
CA GLN A 139 -11.81 0.12 -16.23
C GLN A 139 -11.89 0.65 -14.81
N PHE A 140 -10.73 0.77 -14.17
CA PHE A 140 -10.52 1.55 -12.96
C PHE A 140 -9.80 2.85 -13.31
N ILE A 141 -10.01 3.89 -12.50
CA ILE A 141 -9.29 5.16 -12.65
C ILE A 141 -7.94 5.03 -11.94
N THR A 142 -6.91 4.72 -12.71
CA THR A 142 -5.53 4.48 -12.27
C THR A 142 -4.55 5.43 -12.97
N GLY A 143 -3.76 4.99 -13.90
CA GLY A 143 -2.79 5.79 -14.64
C GLY A 143 -1.78 6.46 -13.72
N ASN A 144 -1.56 7.75 -13.90
CA ASN A 144 -0.61 8.53 -13.10
C ASN A 144 -1.04 8.74 -11.64
N MET A 145 -2.29 8.44 -11.31
CA MET A 145 -2.82 8.54 -9.94
C MET A 145 -2.66 7.26 -9.12
N GLY A 146 -2.08 6.20 -9.71
CA GLY A 146 -1.89 4.91 -9.05
C GLY A 146 -3.17 4.15 -8.80
N MET A 147 -3.10 3.10 -7.99
CA MET A 147 -4.23 2.18 -7.77
C MET A 147 -5.37 2.77 -6.93
N GLY A 148 -5.14 3.83 -6.19
CA GLY A 148 -6.12 4.39 -5.28
C GLY A 148 -5.46 5.00 -4.06
N HIS A 149 -5.97 4.67 -2.89
CA HIS A 149 -5.41 5.08 -1.61
C HIS A 149 -5.41 3.93 -0.60
N THR A 150 -4.64 4.12 0.47
CA THR A 150 -4.63 3.24 1.64
C THR A 150 -4.78 4.08 2.90
N VAL A 151 -5.38 3.49 3.94
CA VAL A 151 -5.44 4.09 5.29
C VAL A 151 -4.65 3.20 6.23
N LEU A 152 -3.70 3.77 6.93
CA LEU A 152 -2.81 3.05 7.83
C LEU A 152 -2.94 3.56 9.26
N PRO A 153 -2.82 2.67 10.26
CA PRO A 153 -2.75 3.09 11.65
C PRO A 153 -1.43 3.82 11.92
N ALA A 154 -1.50 4.86 12.73
CA ALA A 154 -0.33 5.64 13.13
C ALA A 154 -0.30 5.86 14.64
N PRO A 155 0.09 4.86 15.44
CA PRO A 155 0.29 5.03 16.88
C PRO A 155 1.38 6.05 17.21
N ASN A 156 2.39 6.22 16.37
CA ASN A 156 3.39 7.28 16.46
C ASN A 156 3.11 8.36 15.42
N PHE A 157 1.94 9.01 15.57
CA PHE A 157 1.33 9.86 14.55
C PHE A 157 2.26 10.98 14.06
N ASP A 158 2.75 11.82 14.97
CA ASP A 158 3.51 13.03 14.60
C ASP A 158 4.82 12.69 13.86
N ALA A 159 5.57 11.71 14.35
CA ALA A 159 6.80 11.27 13.67
C ALA A 159 6.51 10.62 12.31
N THR A 160 5.38 9.90 12.18
CA THR A 160 4.96 9.30 10.91
C THR A 160 4.58 10.38 9.90
N ILE A 161 3.78 11.38 10.31
CA ILE A 161 3.42 12.51 9.46
C ILE A 161 4.67 13.29 9.03
N GLU A 162 5.62 13.54 9.95
CA GLU A 162 6.87 14.24 9.64
C GLU A 162 7.67 13.50 8.57
N LEU A 163 7.81 12.18 8.69
CA LEU A 163 8.49 11.35 7.70
C LEU A 163 7.86 11.51 6.31
N PHE A 164 6.54 11.39 6.22
CA PHE A 164 5.88 11.45 4.91
C PHE A 164 5.84 12.85 4.32
N THR A 165 5.70 13.91 5.13
CA THR A 165 5.67 15.29 4.64
C THR A 165 7.06 15.83 4.32
N HIS A 166 7.99 15.76 5.26
CA HIS A 166 9.28 16.45 5.14
C HIS A 166 10.36 15.62 4.44
N VAL A 167 10.30 14.28 4.56
CA VAL A 167 11.31 13.41 3.94
C VAL A 167 10.84 12.88 2.59
N LEU A 168 9.61 12.36 2.50
CA LEU A 168 9.07 11.78 1.27
C LEU A 168 8.29 12.79 0.40
N GLY A 169 7.98 13.98 0.93
CA GLY A 169 7.41 15.08 0.19
C GLY A 169 5.90 14.95 -0.11
N PHE A 170 5.15 14.18 0.69
CA PHE A 170 3.69 14.15 0.57
C PHE A 170 3.09 15.49 1.01
N GLY A 171 2.07 15.93 0.27
CA GLY A 171 1.26 17.09 0.66
C GLY A 171 0.06 16.68 1.51
N LEU A 172 -0.33 17.53 2.45
CA LEU A 172 -1.59 17.39 3.18
C LEU A 172 -2.75 17.89 2.31
N SER A 173 -3.78 17.06 2.15
CA SER A 173 -4.99 17.43 1.41
C SER A 173 -6.13 17.81 2.33
N ASP A 174 -6.33 17.05 3.40
CA ASP A 174 -7.42 17.25 4.33
C ASP A 174 -7.08 16.64 5.68
N LEU A 175 -7.78 17.11 6.72
CA LEU A 175 -7.67 16.58 8.06
C LEU A 175 -9.04 16.45 8.70
N MET A 176 -9.19 15.42 9.52
CA MET A 176 -10.39 15.17 10.28
C MET A 176 -10.03 14.87 11.73
N GLU A 177 -10.78 15.44 12.64
CA GLU A 177 -10.72 15.12 14.06
C GLU A 177 -12.04 14.49 14.47
N LEU A 178 -11.97 13.30 15.06
CA LEU A 178 -13.17 12.53 15.37
C LEU A 178 -13.06 11.75 16.68
N ARG A 179 -14.22 11.43 17.25
CA ARG A 179 -14.39 10.43 18.31
C ARG A 179 -15.26 9.31 17.77
N PHE A 180 -14.97 8.08 18.12
CA PHE A 180 -15.75 6.92 17.67
C PHE A 180 -16.97 6.65 18.53
N THR A 181 -16.96 7.15 19.76
CA THR A 181 -18.09 7.02 20.67
C THR A 181 -18.65 8.40 21.05
N PRO A 182 -19.88 8.49 21.51
CA PRO A 182 -20.44 9.74 22.03
C PRO A 182 -19.87 10.13 23.41
N ASP A 183 -18.93 9.37 23.97
CA ASP A 183 -18.29 9.71 25.24
C ASP A 183 -17.44 10.98 25.07
N PRO A 184 -17.77 12.09 25.78
CA PRO A 184 -16.99 13.33 25.70
C PRO A 184 -15.55 13.19 26.24
N ASN A 185 -15.26 12.14 27.01
CA ASN A 185 -13.92 11.85 27.53
C ASN A 185 -13.07 11.00 26.58
N GLU A 186 -13.66 10.48 25.50
CA GLU A 186 -12.86 9.79 24.48
C GLU A 186 -11.87 10.78 23.86
N PRO A 187 -10.57 10.44 23.77
CA PRO A 187 -9.59 11.29 23.10
C PRO A 187 -9.99 11.55 21.64
N ILE A 188 -9.86 12.77 21.19
CA ILE A 188 -9.97 13.11 19.77
C ILE A 188 -8.84 12.37 19.03
N LYS A 189 -9.19 11.75 17.92
CA LYS A 189 -8.26 11.04 17.04
C LYS A 189 -8.14 11.81 15.73
N ARG A 190 -6.92 11.93 15.25
CA ARG A 190 -6.61 12.62 14.00
C ARG A 190 -6.62 11.62 12.83
N LEU A 191 -7.22 12.02 11.72
CA LEU A 191 -7.15 11.32 10.45
C LEU A 191 -6.69 12.32 9.40
N TRP A 192 -5.48 12.15 8.87
CA TRP A 192 -4.88 13.04 7.89
C TRP A 192 -4.79 12.37 6.53
N PHE A 193 -5.30 13.07 5.52
CA PHE A 193 -5.32 12.63 4.13
C PHE A 193 -4.19 13.30 3.36
N MET A 194 -3.34 12.50 2.71
CA MET A 194 -2.11 12.96 2.10
C MET A 194 -2.02 12.54 0.63
N HIS A 195 -1.46 13.43 -0.20
CA HIS A 195 -1.29 13.20 -1.63
C HIS A 195 0.17 13.21 -2.05
N CYS A 196 0.47 12.44 -3.09
CA CYS A 196 1.75 12.49 -3.82
C CYS A 196 1.55 12.80 -5.32
N ASN A 197 0.32 13.03 -5.75
CA ASN A 197 -0.06 13.34 -7.13
C ASN A 197 -1.40 14.12 -7.15
N SER A 198 -2.08 14.19 -8.30
CA SER A 198 -3.35 14.92 -8.45
C SER A 198 -4.57 14.25 -7.81
N ARG A 199 -4.46 13.04 -7.29
CA ARG A 199 -5.52 12.40 -6.49
C ARG A 199 -5.66 13.17 -5.17
N HIS A 200 -6.89 13.36 -4.69
CA HIS A 200 -7.13 14.03 -3.41
C HIS A 200 -6.26 13.44 -2.30
N HIS A 201 -6.18 12.12 -2.21
CA HIS A 201 -5.23 11.45 -1.34
C HIS A 201 -4.85 10.07 -1.89
N SER A 202 -3.61 9.68 -1.67
CA SER A 202 -3.08 8.34 -1.94
C SER A 202 -2.78 7.58 -0.64
N LEU A 203 -2.78 8.30 0.47
CA LEU A 203 -2.50 7.79 1.81
C LEU A 203 -3.34 8.56 2.81
N ALA A 204 -3.82 7.88 3.84
CA ALA A 204 -4.28 8.53 5.06
C ALA A 204 -3.67 7.82 6.27
N PHE A 205 -3.35 8.59 7.30
CA PHE A 205 -2.93 8.07 8.59
C PHE A 205 -3.99 8.35 9.63
N PHE A 206 -4.33 7.29 10.35
CA PHE A 206 -5.28 7.33 11.43
C PHE A 206 -4.54 7.18 12.77
N GLU A 207 -4.67 8.20 13.63
CA GLU A 207 -4.10 8.18 14.96
C GLU A 207 -4.78 7.12 15.82
N MET A 208 -4.04 6.07 16.13
CA MET A 208 -4.49 5.04 17.06
C MET A 208 -3.98 5.37 18.45
N PRO A 209 -4.80 5.26 19.50
CA PRO A 209 -4.27 5.33 20.86
C PRO A 209 -3.28 4.17 21.04
N HIS A 210 -2.12 4.45 21.64
CA HIS A 210 -1.17 3.40 21.96
C HIS A 210 -1.86 2.27 22.72
N PRO A 211 -1.78 1.05 22.22
CA PRO A 211 -1.17 0.00 22.99
C PRO A 211 -0.02 -0.64 22.22
N ALA A 212 0.92 -1.07 22.98
CA ALA A 212 2.12 -1.70 22.56
C ALA A 212 1.99 -2.66 21.38
N GLY A 213 2.69 -2.33 20.28
CA GLY A 213 3.42 -3.31 19.52
C GLY A 213 2.65 -4.35 18.71
N ARG A 214 1.60 -3.97 17.95
CA ARG A 214 1.22 -4.70 16.74
C ARG A 214 0.55 -3.73 15.79
N CYS A 215 1.01 -3.72 14.53
CA CYS A 215 0.18 -3.30 13.43
C CYS A 215 -0.99 -4.29 13.36
N SER A 216 -2.07 -4.03 14.10
CA SER A 216 -3.27 -4.82 13.95
C SER A 216 -3.89 -4.37 12.63
N ALA A 217 -3.96 -5.28 11.66
CA ALA A 217 -4.94 -5.18 10.61
C ALA A 217 -6.26 -4.72 11.24
N ILE A 218 -6.97 -3.85 10.55
CA ILE A 218 -8.34 -3.52 10.93
C ILE A 218 -9.03 -4.86 11.14
N ASP A 219 -9.40 -5.15 12.37
CA ASP A 219 -10.23 -6.29 12.71
C ASP A 219 -11.55 -6.07 11.98
N THR A 220 -11.67 -6.62 10.78
CA THR A 220 -12.95 -6.77 10.10
C THR A 220 -13.67 -7.84 10.87
N GLY A 221 -14.24 -7.44 12.02
CA GLY A 221 -14.96 -8.29 12.91
C GLY A 221 -15.80 -9.29 12.14
N SER A 222 -15.34 -10.52 12.12
CA SER A 222 -16.16 -11.67 11.80
C SER A 222 -17.15 -11.85 12.96
N GLY A 223 -18.17 -11.00 12.95
CA GLY A 223 -19.32 -11.04 13.83
C GLY A 223 -20.52 -11.53 13.05
N VAL A 224 -20.83 -12.82 13.26
CA VAL A 224 -22.02 -13.60 12.89
C VAL A 224 -22.06 -14.13 11.49
#